data_82a6e04b0c11d53e30b63c20f4cc796b
#
_entry.id   82a6e04b0c11d53e30b63c20f4cc796b
#
_cell.length_a   1.000
_cell.length_b   1.000
_cell.length_c   1.000
_cell.angle_alpha   90.00
_cell.angle_beta   90.00
_cell.angle_gamma   90.00
#
_symmetry.space_group_name_H-M   'P 1'
#
loop_
_entity.id
_entity.type
_entity.pdbx_description
1 polymer ?
#
loop_
_entity_poly.entity_id
_entity_poly.type
_entity_poly.pdbx_seq_one_letter_code
_entity_poly.pdbx_strand_id
1 'polypeptide(L)'
;AMQRWGAKYWEDFSKPKIVYMEIQTDNPTEGYPFPCFSFDERNSIVLNTAYIMCSDSVDVRYILGVLNSSVGRMIARFYVTQLQERQFRMLAQYLANFPISQATPSVQNKIIECVQECLSHETENVKDIINKMVYEIYHFDESEVTYIERV
;
A
#
# COMPACT_ATOMS: atom_id res chain seq x y z
N ALA A 1 -17.10 10.52 -0.01
CA ALA A 1 -18.43 10.63 0.59
C ALA A 1 -19.35 11.42 -0.32
N MET A 2 -20.48 10.87 -0.66
CA MET A 2 -21.49 11.58 -1.45
C MET A 2 -22.05 12.74 -0.64
N GLN A 3 -21.90 13.96 -1.13
CA GLN A 3 -22.51 15.13 -0.55
C GLN A 3 -23.91 15.35 -1.17
N ARG A 4 -24.76 16.15 -0.51
CA ARG A 4 -26.14 16.43 -0.90
C ARG A 4 -26.33 16.88 -2.37
N TRP A 5 -25.26 17.35 -3.01
CA TRP A 5 -25.25 17.91 -4.37
C TRP A 5 -24.30 17.19 -5.34
N GLY A 6 -23.94 15.93 -5.06
CA GLY A 6 -23.06 15.11 -5.89
C GLY A 6 -21.82 14.62 -5.17
N ALA A 7 -21.06 13.74 -5.82
CA ALA A 7 -19.81 13.23 -5.32
C ALA A 7 -18.69 14.22 -5.62
N LYS A 8 -18.03 14.72 -4.60
CA LYS A 8 -16.93 15.70 -4.72
C LYS A 8 -15.68 15.13 -5.43
N TYR A 9 -15.50 13.81 -5.40
CA TYR A 9 -14.34 13.10 -5.95
C TYR A 9 -14.74 12.11 -7.04
N TRP A 10 -15.78 12.46 -7.82
CA TRP A 10 -16.31 11.55 -8.83
C TRP A 10 -15.27 11.13 -9.88
N GLU A 11 -14.43 12.07 -10.31
CA GLU A 11 -13.38 11.84 -11.29
C GLU A 11 -12.31 10.86 -10.79
N ASP A 12 -12.02 10.85 -9.49
CA ASP A 12 -11.02 9.98 -8.91
C ASP A 12 -11.46 8.50 -8.93
N PHE A 13 -12.76 8.23 -8.91
CA PHE A 13 -13.26 6.86 -9.07
C PHE A 13 -12.99 6.27 -10.46
N SER A 14 -12.80 7.12 -11.47
CA SER A 14 -12.51 6.71 -12.86
C SER A 14 -11.02 6.51 -13.12
N LYS A 15 -10.15 6.91 -12.19
CA LYS A 15 -8.70 6.72 -12.31
C LYS A 15 -8.26 5.35 -11.79
N PRO A 16 -7.14 4.80 -12.31
CA PRO A 16 -6.43 3.73 -11.59
C PRO A 16 -6.10 4.18 -10.17
N LYS A 17 -6.41 3.35 -9.20
CA LYS A 17 -6.32 3.73 -7.79
C LYS A 17 -5.98 2.57 -6.88
N ILE A 18 -5.50 2.91 -5.70
CA ILE A 18 -5.36 1.97 -4.60
C ILE A 18 -6.63 2.10 -3.74
N VAL A 19 -7.19 0.95 -3.37
CA VAL A 19 -8.33 0.84 -2.45
C VAL A 19 -7.85 0.15 -1.18
N TYR A 20 -8.27 0.65 -0.02
CA TYR A 20 -7.94 0.05 1.27
C TYR A 20 -9.05 0.27 2.30
N MET A 21 -9.17 -0.67 3.24
CA MET A 21 -10.17 -0.59 4.30
C MET A 21 -9.71 0.33 5.44
N GLU A 22 -10.67 1.02 6.08
CA GLU A 22 -10.40 1.88 7.23
C GLU A 22 -9.82 1.11 8.41
N ILE A 23 -10.36 -0.06 8.71
CA ILE A 23 -9.88 -0.94 9.79
C ILE A 23 -9.18 -2.14 9.17
N GLN A 24 -7.95 -2.38 9.60
CA GLN A 24 -7.18 -3.54 9.21
C GLN A 24 -6.60 -4.23 10.45
N THR A 25 -6.47 -5.54 10.39
CA THR A 25 -5.96 -6.35 11.50
C THR A 25 -4.62 -6.99 11.08
N ASP A 26 -3.59 -6.77 11.88
CA ASP A 26 -2.30 -7.45 11.73
C ASP A 26 -2.32 -8.74 12.55
N ASN A 27 -2.99 -9.76 12.03
CA ASN A 27 -3.09 -11.05 12.67
C ASN A 27 -2.53 -12.16 11.78
N PRO A 28 -1.33 -12.67 12.07
CA PRO A 28 -0.69 -13.70 11.25
C PRO A 28 -1.45 -15.03 11.23
N THR A 29 -2.40 -15.25 12.17
CA THR A 29 -3.18 -16.50 12.23
C THR A 29 -4.43 -16.46 11.36
N GLU A 30 -4.90 -15.29 10.93
CA GLU A 30 -6.10 -15.15 10.10
C GLU A 30 -5.84 -15.24 8.59
N GLY A 31 -4.57 -15.30 8.20
CA GLY A 31 -4.18 -15.47 6.79
C GLY A 31 -4.38 -14.23 5.91
N TYR A 32 -4.80 -13.10 6.48
CA TYR A 32 -4.90 -11.84 5.74
C TYR A 32 -3.58 -11.08 5.79
N PRO A 33 -3.13 -10.52 4.65
CA PRO A 33 -1.94 -9.67 4.65
C PRO A 33 -2.20 -8.36 5.41
N PHE A 34 -1.20 -7.89 6.14
CA PHE A 34 -1.18 -6.55 6.72
C PHE A 34 0.13 -5.84 6.37
N PRO A 35 0.09 -4.58 5.92
CA PRO A 35 -1.11 -3.86 5.48
C PRO A 35 -1.68 -4.48 4.20
N CYS A 36 -2.98 -4.24 3.95
CA CYS A 36 -3.66 -4.73 2.76
C CYS A 36 -4.15 -3.56 1.91
N PHE A 37 -3.48 -3.35 0.79
CA PHE A 37 -3.84 -2.38 -0.23
C PHE A 37 -4.12 -3.12 -1.54
N SER A 38 -5.18 -2.75 -2.24
CA SER A 38 -5.61 -3.40 -3.48
C SER A 38 -5.58 -2.41 -4.65
N PHE A 39 -5.26 -2.90 -5.83
CA PHE A 39 -5.32 -2.11 -7.07
C PHE A 39 -6.70 -2.21 -7.71
N ASP A 40 -7.24 -1.07 -8.14
CA ASP A 40 -8.48 -1.01 -8.91
C ASP A 40 -8.33 -0.10 -10.13
N GLU A 41 -8.62 -0.66 -11.31
CA GLU A 41 -8.71 0.05 -12.59
C GLU A 41 -10.10 -0.11 -13.24
N ARG A 42 -11.07 -0.67 -12.50
CA ARG A 42 -12.42 -1.00 -13.00
C ARG A 42 -13.45 0.08 -12.69
N ASN A 43 -13.01 1.28 -12.30
CA ASN A 43 -13.89 2.39 -11.92
C ASN A 43 -14.81 2.07 -10.73
N SER A 44 -14.38 1.21 -9.82
CA SER A 44 -15.16 0.83 -8.64
C SER A 44 -15.39 2.04 -7.74
N ILE A 45 -16.61 2.14 -7.22
CA ILE A 45 -16.99 3.14 -6.23
C ILE A 45 -16.93 2.48 -4.86
N VAL A 46 -16.22 3.13 -3.92
CA VAL A 46 -16.14 2.65 -2.54
C VAL A 46 -17.07 3.44 -1.62
N LEU A 47 -17.55 2.76 -0.58
CA LEU A 47 -18.38 3.36 0.46
C LEU A 47 -17.53 3.82 1.65
N ASN A 48 -18.17 4.31 2.68
CA ASN A 48 -17.58 4.96 3.85
C ASN A 48 -16.65 4.10 4.73
N THR A 49 -16.54 2.81 4.48
CA THR A 49 -15.62 1.90 5.19
C THR A 49 -14.31 1.65 4.45
N ALA A 50 -14.20 2.18 3.23
CA ALA A 50 -13.01 2.07 2.41
C ALA A 50 -12.59 3.44 1.88
N TYR A 51 -11.31 3.57 1.61
CA TYR A 51 -10.66 4.77 1.08
C TYR A 51 -10.05 4.47 -0.28
N ILE A 52 -9.84 5.52 -1.07
CA ILE A 52 -9.09 5.46 -2.31
C ILE A 52 -7.85 6.36 -2.23
N MET A 53 -6.80 5.94 -2.92
CA MET A 53 -5.59 6.73 -3.13
C MET A 53 -5.31 6.79 -4.63
N CYS A 54 -5.28 8.01 -5.16
CA CYS A 54 -4.91 8.31 -6.54
C CYS A 54 -3.58 9.06 -6.56
N SER A 55 -2.87 9.00 -7.67
CA SER A 55 -1.67 9.79 -7.91
C SER A 55 -1.64 10.27 -9.35
N ASP A 56 -1.28 11.53 -9.55
CA ASP A 56 -1.10 12.14 -10.87
C ASP A 56 0.38 12.23 -11.28
N SER A 57 1.31 11.99 -10.35
CA SER A 57 2.76 12.15 -10.56
C SER A 57 3.54 10.85 -10.57
N VAL A 58 3.07 9.83 -9.88
CA VAL A 58 3.73 8.53 -9.74
C VAL A 58 2.71 7.43 -10.04
N ASP A 59 3.12 6.39 -10.74
CA ASP A 59 2.23 5.26 -11.00
C ASP A 59 1.80 4.61 -9.69
N VAL A 60 0.49 4.48 -9.49
CA VAL A 60 -0.08 3.93 -8.25
C VAL A 60 0.37 2.48 -7.98
N ARG A 61 0.78 1.72 -9.01
CA ARG A 61 1.31 0.36 -8.85
C ARG A 61 2.67 0.36 -8.17
N TYR A 62 3.51 1.39 -8.44
CA TYR A 62 4.75 1.58 -7.69
C TYR A 62 4.47 1.84 -6.20
N ILE A 63 3.54 2.75 -5.92
CA ILE A 63 3.10 3.06 -4.55
C ILE A 63 2.54 1.79 -3.88
N LEU A 64 1.72 1.03 -4.59
CA LEU A 64 1.14 -0.24 -4.11
C LEU A 64 2.22 -1.25 -3.71
N GLY A 65 3.27 -1.39 -4.54
CA GLY A 65 4.40 -2.28 -4.24
C GLY A 65 5.13 -1.90 -2.95
N VAL A 66 5.37 -0.60 -2.76
CA VAL A 66 5.99 -0.10 -1.51
C VAL A 66 5.05 -0.30 -0.30
N LEU A 67 3.77 0.03 -0.43
CA LEU A 67 2.80 -0.07 0.67
C LEU A 67 2.56 -1.51 1.14
N ASN A 68 2.55 -2.49 0.23
CA ASN A 68 2.36 -3.91 0.57
C ASN A 68 3.68 -4.65 0.87
N SER A 69 4.82 -3.97 0.85
CA SER A 69 6.11 -4.54 1.24
C SER A 69 6.28 -4.64 2.76
N SER A 70 7.32 -5.34 3.20
CA SER A 70 7.71 -5.38 4.62
C SER A 70 8.02 -3.98 5.17
N VAL A 71 8.59 -3.09 4.35
CA VAL A 71 8.81 -1.67 4.73
C VAL A 71 7.47 -0.95 4.91
N GLY A 72 6.51 -1.17 4.01
CA GLY A 72 5.15 -0.61 4.15
C GLY A 72 4.47 -1.08 5.43
N ARG A 73 4.66 -2.34 5.82
CA ARG A 73 4.16 -2.89 7.08
C ARG A 73 4.79 -2.18 8.29
N MET A 74 6.09 -2.01 8.29
CA MET A 74 6.79 -1.26 9.34
C MET A 74 6.27 0.18 9.43
N ILE A 75 6.18 0.88 8.30
CA ILE A 75 5.67 2.26 8.25
C ILE A 75 4.24 2.31 8.80
N ALA A 76 3.35 1.41 8.39
CA ALA A 76 1.98 1.36 8.88
C ALA A 76 1.92 1.22 10.41
N ARG A 77 2.74 0.37 10.99
CA ARG A 77 2.80 0.19 12.45
C ARG A 77 3.30 1.43 13.21
N PHE A 78 4.16 2.24 12.60
CA PHE A 78 4.68 3.46 13.24
C PHE A 78 3.79 4.69 13.03
N TYR A 79 3.13 4.80 11.89
CA TYR A 79 2.39 6.00 11.50
C TYR A 79 0.89 5.92 11.79
N VAL A 80 0.33 4.70 11.88
CA VAL A 80 -1.10 4.51 12.01
C VAL A 80 -1.50 4.25 13.46
N THR A 81 -2.62 4.84 13.88
CA THR A 81 -3.15 4.63 15.23
C THR A 81 -3.65 3.19 15.39
N GLN A 82 -3.11 2.52 16.37
CA GLN A 82 -3.61 1.23 16.83
C GLN A 82 -4.82 1.45 17.74
N LEU A 83 -5.95 0.81 17.40
CA LEU A 83 -7.21 0.92 18.15
C LEU A 83 -7.29 -0.07 19.32
N GLN A 84 -6.97 -1.32 19.01
CA GLN A 84 -6.95 -2.45 19.94
C GLN A 84 -5.75 -3.32 19.61
N GLU A 85 -5.58 -4.40 20.36
CA GLU A 85 -4.52 -5.35 20.04
C GLU A 85 -4.58 -5.77 18.57
N ARG A 86 -3.53 -5.43 17.81
CA ARG A 86 -3.36 -5.73 16.37
C ARG A 86 -4.37 -5.11 15.39
N GLN A 87 -5.26 -4.21 15.84
CA GLN A 87 -6.14 -3.46 14.93
C GLN A 87 -5.61 -2.06 14.67
N PHE A 88 -5.59 -1.65 13.41
CA PHE A 88 -5.07 -0.37 12.94
C PHE A 88 -6.14 0.39 12.19
N ARG A 89 -6.27 1.69 12.46
CA ARG A 89 -7.22 2.57 11.79
C ARG A 89 -6.51 3.37 10.69
N MET A 90 -6.62 2.90 9.46
CA MET A 90 -5.93 3.41 8.27
C MET A 90 -6.54 4.71 7.73
N LEU A 91 -6.58 5.77 8.55
CA LEU A 91 -7.12 7.06 8.11
C LEU A 91 -6.22 7.72 7.07
N ALA A 92 -6.83 8.41 6.09
CA ALA A 92 -6.13 9.12 5.04
C ALA A 92 -5.07 10.11 5.56
N GLN A 93 -5.35 10.77 6.69
CA GLN A 93 -4.42 11.71 7.33
C GLN A 93 -3.10 11.06 7.78
N TYR A 94 -3.11 9.77 8.14
CA TYR A 94 -1.88 9.05 8.49
C TYR A 94 -1.13 8.62 7.24
N LEU A 95 -1.85 8.08 6.26
CA LEU A 95 -1.26 7.61 5.00
C LEU A 95 -0.65 8.75 4.18
N ALA A 96 -1.22 9.95 4.25
CA ALA A 96 -0.66 11.14 3.60
C ALA A 96 0.75 11.51 4.09
N ASN A 97 1.15 11.01 5.25
CA ASN A 97 2.49 11.25 5.82
C ASN A 97 3.44 10.06 5.63
N PHE A 98 3.03 9.01 4.94
CA PHE A 98 3.93 7.88 4.70
C PHE A 98 5.11 8.32 3.84
N PRO A 99 6.35 8.06 4.27
CA PRO A 99 7.54 8.44 3.53
C PRO A 99 7.78 7.48 2.36
N ILE A 100 7.11 7.73 1.22
CA ILE A 100 7.35 6.96 0.00
C ILE A 100 8.62 7.48 -0.66
N SER A 101 9.67 6.67 -0.67
CA SER A 101 10.94 7.02 -1.28
C SER A 101 10.81 7.13 -2.80
N GLN A 102 11.51 8.11 -3.38
CA GLN A 102 11.58 8.24 -4.83
C GLN A 102 12.68 7.34 -5.39
N ALA A 103 12.30 6.43 -6.27
CA ALA A 103 13.23 5.61 -7.03
C ALA A 103 13.46 6.18 -8.43
N THR A 104 14.55 5.75 -9.08
CA THR A 104 14.76 6.05 -10.51
C THR A 104 13.65 5.43 -11.36
N PRO A 105 13.32 6.00 -12.53
CA PRO A 105 12.30 5.44 -13.42
C PRO A 105 12.52 3.96 -13.75
N SER A 106 13.76 3.53 -13.90
CA SER A 106 14.10 2.13 -14.17
C SER A 106 13.70 1.20 -13.01
N VAL A 107 13.95 1.61 -11.78
CA VAL A 107 13.59 0.83 -10.58
C VAL A 107 12.08 0.84 -10.36
N GLN A 108 11.43 2.00 -10.55
CA GLN A 108 9.97 2.08 -10.48
C GLN A 108 9.31 1.10 -11.47
N ASN A 109 9.76 1.06 -12.72
CA ASN A 109 9.23 0.17 -13.75
C ASN A 109 9.39 -1.31 -13.37
N LYS A 110 10.53 -1.71 -12.81
CA LYS A 110 10.73 -3.09 -12.34
C LYS A 110 9.76 -3.47 -11.22
N ILE A 111 9.52 -2.57 -10.28
CA ILE A 111 8.52 -2.81 -9.21
C ILE A 111 7.12 -2.91 -9.81
N ILE A 112 6.76 -2.04 -10.76
CA ILE A 112 5.47 -2.07 -11.44
C ILE A 112 5.27 -3.41 -12.17
N GLU A 113 6.28 -3.91 -12.88
CA GLU A 113 6.24 -5.22 -13.54
C GLU A 113 6.00 -6.35 -12.54
N CYS A 114 6.73 -6.36 -11.42
CA CYS A 114 6.53 -7.33 -10.34
C CYS A 114 5.13 -7.25 -9.72
N VAL A 115 4.62 -6.03 -9.51
CA VAL A 115 3.26 -5.83 -9.00
C VAL A 115 2.22 -6.36 -9.98
N GLN A 116 2.38 -6.12 -11.28
CA GLN A 116 1.48 -6.67 -12.31
C GLN A 116 1.52 -8.20 -12.33
N GLU A 117 2.68 -8.81 -12.16
CA GLU A 117 2.81 -10.26 -12.04
C GLU A 117 2.06 -10.78 -10.82
N CYS A 118 2.22 -10.15 -9.65
CA CYS A 118 1.47 -10.49 -8.43
C CYS A 118 -0.05 -10.35 -8.59
N LEU A 119 -0.52 -9.35 -9.33
CA LEU A 119 -1.95 -9.14 -9.61
C LEU A 119 -2.53 -10.23 -10.53
N SER A 120 -1.69 -10.83 -11.37
CA SER A 120 -2.10 -11.89 -12.30
C SER A 120 -1.98 -13.28 -11.67
N HIS A 121 -0.90 -13.53 -10.94
CA HIS A 121 -0.57 -14.80 -10.31
C HIS A 121 0.19 -14.52 -9.02
N GLU A 122 -0.45 -14.69 -7.89
CA GLU A 122 0.21 -14.47 -6.60
C GLU A 122 1.34 -15.49 -6.39
N THR A 123 2.58 -15.01 -6.47
CA THR A 123 3.78 -15.82 -6.23
C THR A 123 4.58 -15.21 -5.10
N GLU A 124 4.89 -15.99 -4.06
CA GLU A 124 5.70 -15.55 -2.92
C GLU A 124 7.08 -15.05 -3.35
N ASN A 125 7.67 -15.68 -4.34
CA ASN A 125 8.97 -15.29 -4.89
C ASN A 125 8.99 -13.85 -5.44
N VAL A 126 7.90 -13.38 -6.04
CA VAL A 126 7.80 -12.01 -6.57
C VAL A 126 7.69 -10.99 -5.43
N LYS A 127 7.01 -11.32 -4.34
CA LYS A 127 6.96 -10.48 -3.13
C LYS A 127 8.34 -10.28 -2.52
N ASP A 128 9.16 -11.33 -2.46
CA ASP A 128 10.54 -11.25 -1.98
C ASP A 128 11.40 -10.35 -2.87
N ILE A 129 11.20 -10.40 -4.19
CA ILE A 129 11.89 -9.50 -5.13
C ILE A 129 11.49 -8.04 -4.87
N ILE A 130 10.21 -7.75 -4.69
CA ILE A 130 9.73 -6.40 -4.36
C ILE A 130 10.36 -5.94 -3.05
N ASN A 131 10.33 -6.75 -1.99
CA ASN A 131 10.94 -6.41 -0.70
C ASN A 131 12.42 -6.02 -0.83
N LYS A 132 13.22 -6.82 -1.54
CA LYS A 132 14.65 -6.52 -1.77
C LYS A 132 14.85 -5.18 -2.49
N MET A 133 14.09 -4.91 -3.55
CA MET A 133 14.17 -3.63 -4.26
C MET A 133 13.75 -2.46 -3.36
N VAL A 134 12.74 -2.65 -2.51
CA VAL A 134 12.30 -1.61 -1.58
C VAL A 134 13.36 -1.35 -0.51
N TYR A 135 14.01 -2.38 0.04
CA TYR A 135 15.14 -2.19 0.97
C TYR A 135 16.27 -1.36 0.35
N GLU A 136 16.63 -1.64 -0.91
CA GLU A 136 17.65 -0.88 -1.64
C GLU A 136 17.26 0.60 -1.83
N ILE A 137 15.98 0.88 -2.17
CA ILE A 137 15.47 2.24 -2.37
C ILE A 137 15.53 3.08 -1.08
N TYR A 138 15.31 2.44 0.07
CA TYR A 138 15.38 3.09 1.38
C TYR A 138 16.78 3.07 1.99
N HIS A 139 17.75 2.42 1.31
CA HIS A 139 19.14 2.29 1.75
C HIS A 139 19.29 1.59 3.10
N PHE A 140 18.43 0.60 3.39
CA PHE A 140 18.53 -0.17 4.62
C PHE A 140 19.73 -1.14 4.58
N ASP A 141 20.46 -1.21 5.68
CA ASP A 141 21.50 -2.21 5.87
C ASP A 141 20.93 -3.57 6.33
N GLU A 142 21.79 -4.61 6.41
CA GLU A 142 21.36 -5.97 6.76
C GLU A 142 20.75 -6.06 8.17
N SER A 143 21.19 -5.22 9.11
CA SER A 143 20.67 -5.22 10.47
C SER A 143 19.27 -4.59 10.52
N GLU A 144 19.06 -3.53 9.75
CA GLU A 144 17.78 -2.86 9.60
C GLU A 144 16.77 -3.75 8.87
N VAL A 145 17.18 -4.43 7.79
CA VAL A 145 16.35 -5.42 7.09
C VAL A 145 15.94 -6.54 8.04
N THR A 146 16.87 -7.08 8.83
CA THR A 146 16.55 -8.10 9.83
C THR A 146 15.53 -7.64 10.85
N TYR A 147 15.59 -6.36 11.26
CA TYR A 147 14.58 -5.76 12.14
C TYR A 147 13.22 -5.62 11.45
N ILE A 148 13.19 -5.11 10.21
CA ILE A 148 11.96 -4.90 9.44
C ILE A 148 11.21 -6.23 9.23
N GLU A 149 11.92 -7.31 8.94
CA GLU A 149 11.32 -8.63 8.72
C GLU A 149 10.71 -9.25 10.00
N ARG A 150 11.12 -8.80 11.18
CA ARG A 150 10.58 -9.26 12.48
C ARG A 150 9.38 -8.43 12.96
N VAL A 151 9.23 -7.23 12.46
CA VAL A 151 8.11 -6.33 12.78
C VAL A 151 6.87 -6.80 12.05
#